data_89dbcd32d3bf4e0a9e7236d710f9d593
#
_entry.id   89dbcd32d3bf4e0a9e7236d710f9d593
#
_cell.length_a   1.000
_cell.length_b   1.000
_cell.length_c   1.000
_cell.angle_alpha   90.00
_cell.angle_beta   90.00
_cell.angle_gamma   90.00
#
_symmetry.space_group_name_H-M   'P 1'
#
loop_
_entity.id
_entity.type
_entity.pdbx_description
1 polymer ?
#
loop_
_entity_poly.entity_id
_entity_poly.type
_entity_poly.pdbx_seq_one_letter_code
_entity_poly.pdbx_strand_id
1 'polypeptide(L)'
;MEELLDVPGMVSPSVQLRILPGGTPLVLSTHSQVLGGPNRQVYLGCRFPADPAYRGQIRAAAERVGRVLAARGVIGYFGIDFFVVPSGGRERVYLAEINLRVGGTTHPFGMAALVTDGRYDVAGGHLDHPADLPVRRACL
;
A
#
# COMPACT_ATOMS: atom_id res chain seq x y z
N MET A 1 -2.78 8.26 -23.95
CA MET A 1 -1.43 8.87 -23.80
C MET A 1 -1.26 9.11 -22.32
N GLU A 2 -0.25 8.55 -21.69
CA GLU A 2 0.04 8.71 -20.27
C GLU A 2 1.27 9.59 -20.13
N GLU A 3 1.30 10.40 -19.06
CA GLU A 3 2.46 11.24 -18.76
C GLU A 3 3.53 10.39 -18.09
N LEU A 4 4.76 10.41 -18.61
CA LEU A 4 5.89 9.79 -17.97
C LEU A 4 6.40 10.69 -16.84
N LEU A 5 6.21 10.24 -15.61
CA LEU A 5 6.78 10.89 -14.44
C LEU A 5 8.15 10.29 -14.14
N ASP A 6 9.21 11.02 -14.45
CA ASP A 6 10.59 10.68 -14.06
C ASP A 6 11.18 11.87 -13.30
N VAL A 7 10.89 11.92 -12.02
CA VAL A 7 11.29 13.04 -11.15
C VAL A 7 12.25 12.53 -10.08
N PRO A 8 13.39 13.20 -9.85
CA PRO A 8 14.31 12.84 -8.77
C PRO A 8 13.58 12.78 -7.41
N GLY A 9 13.83 11.71 -6.68
CA GLY A 9 13.19 11.48 -5.37
C GLY A 9 11.76 10.93 -5.43
N MET A 10 11.23 10.64 -6.61
CA MET A 10 9.95 9.93 -6.75
C MET A 10 10.03 8.54 -6.10
N VAL A 11 8.99 8.20 -5.36
CA VAL A 11 8.81 6.88 -4.75
C VAL A 11 7.50 6.25 -5.19
N SER A 12 7.44 4.92 -5.15
CA SER A 12 6.28 4.14 -5.58
C SER A 12 5.68 3.35 -4.40
N PRO A 13 4.85 3.97 -3.57
CA PRO A 13 4.11 3.25 -2.53
C PRO A 13 2.85 2.59 -3.08
N SER A 14 2.33 1.62 -2.31
CA SER A 14 1.08 0.93 -2.60
C SER A 14 0.20 0.83 -1.38
N VAL A 15 -1.10 0.63 -1.63
CA VAL A 15 -2.11 0.31 -0.61
C VAL A 15 -2.78 -1.01 -0.99
N GLN A 16 -2.88 -1.93 -0.04
CA GLN A 16 -3.67 -3.14 -0.20
C GLN A 16 -5.04 -2.96 0.42
N LEU A 17 -6.06 -3.41 -0.29
CA LEU A 17 -7.45 -3.35 0.15
C LEU A 17 -8.17 -4.68 -0.09
N ARG A 18 -9.29 -4.83 0.61
CA ARG A 18 -10.26 -5.88 0.38
C ARG A 18 -11.66 -5.29 0.41
N ILE A 19 -12.49 -5.63 -0.56
CA ILE A 19 -13.93 -5.34 -0.52
C ILE A 19 -14.65 -6.61 -0.09
N LEU A 20 -15.39 -6.50 1.01
CA LEU A 20 -16.19 -7.59 1.55
C LEU A 20 -17.52 -7.74 0.78
N PRO A 21 -18.15 -8.92 0.80
CA PRO A 21 -19.56 -9.04 0.45
C PRO A 21 -20.39 -8.03 1.25
N GLY A 22 -21.20 -7.21 0.59
CA GLY A 22 -21.89 -6.07 1.20
C GLY A 22 -21.24 -4.72 0.89
N GLY A 23 -20.13 -4.70 0.15
CA GLY A 23 -19.59 -3.47 -0.47
C GLY A 23 -18.75 -2.58 0.44
N THR A 24 -18.29 -3.07 1.60
CA THR A 24 -17.42 -2.28 2.47
C THR A 24 -15.94 -2.48 2.09
N PRO A 25 -15.23 -1.42 1.66
CA PRO A 25 -13.79 -1.49 1.45
C PRO A 25 -13.03 -1.41 2.77
N LEU A 26 -12.07 -2.31 2.94
CA LEU A 26 -11.14 -2.34 4.07
C LEU A 26 -9.72 -2.11 3.55
N VAL A 27 -9.03 -1.13 4.10
CA VAL A 27 -7.59 -0.98 3.89
C VAL A 27 -6.89 -2.00 4.80
N LEU A 28 -6.04 -2.83 4.19
CA LEU A 28 -5.30 -3.89 4.88
C LEU A 28 -3.91 -3.43 5.27
N SER A 29 -3.21 -2.75 4.36
CA SER A 29 -1.86 -2.24 4.61
C SER A 29 -1.50 -1.11 3.66
N THR A 30 -0.49 -0.34 4.07
CA THR A 30 0.26 0.58 3.22
C THR A 30 1.71 0.15 3.20
N HIS A 31 2.40 0.27 2.09
CA HIS A 31 3.80 -0.11 1.98
C HIS A 31 4.53 0.68 0.90
N SER A 32 5.85 0.76 1.03
CA SER A 32 6.74 1.26 -0.01
C SER A 32 7.27 0.09 -0.81
N GLN A 33 7.21 0.16 -2.14
CA GLN A 33 7.81 -0.85 -3.01
C GLN A 33 9.34 -0.68 -3.04
N VAL A 34 10.05 -1.79 -3.02
CA VAL A 34 11.48 -1.86 -3.30
C VAL A 34 11.63 -2.28 -4.75
N LEU A 35 11.97 -1.34 -5.59
CA LEU A 35 12.12 -1.55 -7.03
C LEU A 35 13.60 -1.60 -7.41
N GLY A 36 13.96 -2.47 -8.33
CA GLY A 36 15.31 -2.65 -8.85
C GLY A 36 15.34 -2.81 -10.36
N GLY A 37 16.49 -3.27 -10.87
CA GLY A 37 16.77 -3.36 -12.31
C GLY A 37 17.18 -2.02 -12.92
N PRO A 38 17.60 -2.02 -14.20
CA PRO A 38 18.13 -0.84 -14.90
C PRO A 38 17.16 0.35 -14.89
N ASN A 39 15.87 0.09 -15.01
CA ASN A 39 14.81 1.11 -15.08
C ASN A 39 13.99 1.21 -13.78
N ARG A 40 14.44 0.62 -12.67
CA ARG A 40 13.72 0.58 -11.41
C ARG A 40 12.26 0.09 -11.53
N GLN A 41 12.00 -0.85 -12.42
CA GLN A 41 10.65 -1.40 -12.67
C GLN A 41 10.50 -2.85 -12.16
N VAL A 42 11.59 -3.47 -11.72
CA VAL A 42 11.55 -4.83 -11.19
C VAL A 42 11.19 -4.78 -9.72
N TYR A 43 10.06 -5.37 -9.36
CA TYR A 43 9.67 -5.51 -7.96
C TYR A 43 10.59 -6.50 -7.24
N LEU A 44 11.29 -6.06 -6.22
CA LEU A 44 12.21 -6.86 -5.39
C LEU A 44 11.63 -7.17 -4.01
N GLY A 45 10.64 -6.41 -3.56
CA GLY A 45 10.04 -6.56 -2.25
C GLY A 45 9.31 -5.31 -1.78
N CYS A 46 8.95 -5.26 -0.51
CA CYS A 46 8.26 -4.12 0.07
C CYS A 46 8.68 -3.87 1.52
N ARG A 47 8.45 -2.66 1.98
CA ARG A 47 8.63 -2.24 3.37
C ARG A 47 7.30 -1.78 3.92
N PHE A 48 6.89 -2.33 5.05
CA PHE A 48 5.72 -1.91 5.79
C PHE A 48 6.15 -1.09 7.01
N PRO A 49 5.44 -0.02 7.32
CA PRO A 49 4.41 0.68 6.55
C PRO A 49 5.01 1.57 5.45
N ALA A 50 4.15 2.21 4.65
CA ALA A 50 4.56 3.35 3.83
C ALA A 50 4.99 4.53 4.71
N ASP A 51 5.79 5.44 4.14
CA ASP A 51 6.33 6.60 4.86
C ASP A 51 5.20 7.49 5.42
N PRO A 52 5.30 7.96 6.68
CA PRO A 52 4.32 8.83 7.32
C PRO A 52 4.00 10.11 6.53
N ALA A 53 4.97 10.65 5.77
CA ALA A 53 4.81 11.89 5.01
C ALA A 53 3.64 11.85 4.01
N TYR A 54 3.37 10.66 3.42
CA TYR A 54 2.32 10.50 2.42
C TYR A 54 1.32 9.37 2.72
N ARG A 55 1.58 8.55 3.75
CA ARG A 55 0.74 7.39 4.10
C ARG A 55 -0.74 7.74 4.26
N GLY A 56 -1.05 8.82 4.95
CA GLY A 56 -2.42 9.29 5.12
C GLY A 56 -3.09 9.67 3.79
N GLN A 57 -2.35 10.30 2.88
CA GLN A 57 -2.87 10.72 1.58
C GLN A 57 -3.18 9.52 0.67
N ILE A 58 -2.24 8.56 0.54
CA ILE A 58 -2.45 7.36 -0.29
C ILE A 58 -3.59 6.51 0.27
N ARG A 59 -3.68 6.37 1.61
CA ARG A 59 -4.79 5.66 2.26
C ARG A 59 -6.13 6.28 1.93
N ALA A 60 -6.28 7.58 2.12
CA ALA A 60 -7.53 8.30 1.83
C ALA A 60 -7.92 8.23 0.34
N ALA A 61 -6.94 8.29 -0.56
CA ALA A 61 -7.17 8.11 -1.99
C ALA A 61 -7.65 6.68 -2.29
N ALA A 62 -6.98 5.68 -1.73
CA ALA A 62 -7.33 4.26 -1.91
C ALA A 62 -8.72 3.92 -1.38
N GLU A 63 -9.11 4.46 -0.22
CA GLU A 63 -10.46 4.30 0.33
C GLU A 63 -11.54 4.88 -0.61
N ARG A 64 -11.28 6.03 -1.24
CA ARG A 64 -12.21 6.60 -2.24
C ARG A 64 -12.37 5.70 -3.46
N VAL A 65 -11.26 5.19 -3.99
CA VAL A 65 -11.27 4.23 -5.10
C VAL A 65 -12.01 2.96 -4.69
N GLY A 66 -11.74 2.43 -3.50
CA GLY A 66 -12.43 1.26 -2.96
C GLY A 66 -13.95 1.42 -2.90
N ARG A 67 -14.44 2.59 -2.48
CA ARG A 67 -15.89 2.88 -2.49
C ARG A 67 -16.48 2.88 -3.91
N VAL A 68 -15.77 3.44 -4.87
CA VAL A 68 -16.23 3.45 -6.28
C VAL A 68 -16.27 2.04 -6.85
N LEU A 69 -15.25 1.22 -6.57
CA LEU A 69 -15.20 -0.18 -7.00
C LEU A 69 -16.31 -1.01 -6.34
N ALA A 70 -16.51 -0.83 -5.03
CA ALA A 70 -17.59 -1.49 -4.29
C ALA A 70 -18.98 -1.17 -4.86
N ALA A 71 -19.23 0.10 -5.18
CA ALA A 71 -20.49 0.52 -5.81
C ALA A 71 -20.70 -0.10 -7.21
N ARG A 72 -19.64 -0.60 -7.85
CA ARG A 72 -19.66 -1.34 -9.12
C ARG A 72 -19.71 -2.85 -8.95
N GLY A 73 -19.89 -3.34 -7.71
CA GLY A 73 -20.01 -4.76 -7.41
C GLY A 73 -18.68 -5.53 -7.35
N VAL A 74 -17.54 -4.83 -7.29
CA VAL A 74 -16.23 -5.49 -7.11
C VAL A 74 -16.15 -6.07 -5.71
N ILE A 75 -15.69 -7.31 -5.59
CA ILE A 75 -15.46 -8.03 -4.33
C ILE A 75 -14.06 -8.66 -4.37
N GLY A 76 -13.38 -8.71 -3.23
CA GLY A 76 -12.10 -9.39 -3.09
C GLY A 76 -10.93 -8.47 -2.81
N TYR A 77 -9.72 -9.02 -2.96
CA TYR A 77 -8.45 -8.32 -2.73
C TYR A 77 -8.02 -7.54 -3.96
N PHE A 78 -7.45 -6.38 -3.73
CA PHE A 78 -6.81 -5.59 -4.79
C PHE A 78 -5.74 -4.67 -4.20
N GLY A 79 -4.85 -4.22 -5.07
CA GLY A 79 -3.81 -3.24 -4.77
C GLY A 79 -4.01 -1.97 -5.57
N ILE A 80 -3.57 -0.85 -5.03
CA ILE A 80 -3.48 0.42 -5.74
C ILE A 80 -2.07 0.94 -5.59
N ASP A 81 -1.41 1.15 -6.72
CA ASP A 81 -0.06 1.70 -6.80
C ASP A 81 -0.14 3.21 -7.01
N PHE A 82 0.77 3.93 -6.37
CA PHE A 82 0.86 5.38 -6.43
C PHE A 82 2.27 5.80 -6.80
N PHE A 83 2.37 6.98 -7.41
CA PHE A 83 3.62 7.74 -7.44
C PHE A 83 3.52 8.90 -6.47
N VAL A 84 4.57 9.10 -5.68
CA VAL A 84 4.71 10.24 -4.78
C VAL A 84 5.93 11.04 -5.20
N VAL A 85 5.67 12.30 -5.53
CA VAL A 85 6.67 13.24 -6.05
C VAL A 85 6.89 14.33 -5.02
N PRO A 86 8.14 14.58 -4.59
CA PRO A 86 8.47 15.70 -3.73
C PRO A 86 8.10 17.04 -4.37
N SER A 87 7.42 17.92 -3.64
CA SER A 87 7.00 19.22 -4.14
C SER A 87 7.04 20.29 -3.06
N GLY A 88 8.21 20.90 -2.83
CA GLY A 88 8.35 22.11 -2.00
C GLY A 88 7.84 22.00 -0.56
N GLY A 89 8.04 20.85 0.10
CA GLY A 89 7.60 20.61 1.48
C GLY A 89 6.21 19.93 1.59
N ARG A 90 5.61 19.59 0.46
CA ARG A 90 4.39 18.81 0.40
C ARG A 90 4.52 17.74 -0.67
N GLU A 91 4.09 16.51 -0.35
CA GLU A 91 4.13 15.41 -1.30
C GLU A 91 2.93 15.48 -2.25
N ARG A 92 3.19 15.34 -3.56
CA ARG A 92 2.15 15.14 -4.57
C ARG A 92 1.94 13.66 -4.79
N VAL A 93 0.71 13.21 -4.65
CA VAL A 93 0.31 11.80 -4.81
C VAL A 93 -0.47 11.63 -6.12
N TYR A 94 0.00 10.73 -6.97
CA TYR A 94 -0.64 10.33 -8.21
C TYR A 94 -1.04 8.87 -8.13
N LEU A 95 -2.25 8.54 -8.57
CA LEU A 95 -2.67 7.16 -8.76
C LEU A 95 -2.00 6.62 -10.03
N ALA A 96 -1.25 5.54 -9.91
CA ALA A 96 -0.55 4.91 -11.01
C ALA A 96 -1.37 3.74 -11.60
N GLU A 97 -1.73 2.77 -10.77
CA GLU A 97 -2.38 1.54 -11.25
C GLU A 97 -3.36 0.99 -10.21
N ILE A 98 -4.43 0.35 -10.69
CA ILE A 98 -5.36 -0.44 -9.88
C ILE A 98 -5.24 -1.90 -10.29
N ASN A 99 -4.73 -2.73 -9.37
CA ASN A 99 -4.50 -4.15 -9.57
C ASN A 99 -5.62 -4.97 -8.91
N LEU A 100 -6.67 -5.33 -9.65
CA LEU A 100 -7.83 -6.08 -9.15
C LEU A 100 -7.51 -7.57 -8.96
N ARG A 101 -6.49 -7.87 -8.18
CA ARG A 101 -5.98 -9.21 -7.90
C ARG A 101 -5.17 -9.26 -6.62
N VAL A 102 -4.89 -10.46 -6.13
CA VAL A 102 -3.84 -10.70 -5.14
C VAL A 102 -2.49 -10.31 -5.76
N GLY A 103 -1.75 -9.46 -5.08
CA GLY A 103 -0.46 -8.93 -5.53
C GLY A 103 0.74 -9.55 -4.82
N GLY A 104 1.95 -9.19 -5.26
CA GLY A 104 3.21 -9.64 -4.67
C GLY A 104 3.40 -9.26 -3.20
N THR A 105 2.70 -8.24 -2.72
CA THR A 105 2.75 -7.78 -1.32
C THR A 105 1.75 -8.49 -0.41
N THR A 106 0.75 -9.17 -0.97
CA THR A 106 -0.29 -9.85 -0.18
C THR A 106 0.28 -11.02 0.62
N HIS A 107 1.15 -11.82 0.01
CA HIS A 107 1.79 -12.96 0.67
C HIS A 107 2.74 -12.53 1.80
N PRO A 108 3.71 -11.64 1.60
CA PRO A 108 4.56 -11.14 2.67
C PRO A 108 3.77 -10.53 3.83
N PHE A 109 2.72 -9.78 3.54
CA PHE A 109 1.84 -9.22 4.57
C PHE A 109 1.13 -10.31 5.38
N GLY A 110 0.54 -11.30 4.70
CA GLY A 110 -0.11 -12.44 5.37
C GLY A 110 0.87 -13.28 6.18
N MET A 111 2.07 -13.51 5.66
CA MET A 111 3.14 -14.22 6.38
C MET A 111 3.59 -13.45 7.62
N ALA A 112 3.79 -12.13 7.53
CA ALA A 112 4.15 -11.32 8.67
C ALA A 112 3.09 -11.40 9.78
N ALA A 113 1.81 -11.26 9.43
CA ALA A 113 0.71 -11.39 10.38
C ALA A 113 0.65 -12.80 11.01
N LEU A 114 0.84 -13.85 10.21
CA LEU A 114 0.81 -15.24 10.69
C LEU A 114 1.97 -15.58 11.62
N VAL A 115 3.20 -15.19 11.24
CA VAL A 115 4.41 -15.52 12.01
C VAL A 115 4.48 -14.75 13.33
N THR A 116 3.94 -13.51 13.34
CA THR A 116 3.97 -12.66 14.53
C THR A 116 2.69 -12.76 15.36
N ASP A 117 1.66 -13.45 14.88
CA ASP A 117 0.29 -13.40 15.45
C ASP A 117 -0.20 -11.96 15.63
N GLY A 118 0.31 -11.07 14.79
CA GLY A 118 0.13 -9.63 14.89
C GLY A 118 -1.05 -9.11 14.11
N ARG A 119 -1.59 -7.98 14.57
CA ARG A 119 -2.58 -7.18 13.85
C ARG A 119 -1.93 -5.90 13.33
N TYR A 120 -2.10 -5.64 12.06
CA TYR A 120 -1.57 -4.42 11.46
C TYR A 120 -2.52 -3.23 11.73
N ASP A 121 -2.04 -2.25 12.49
CA ASP A 121 -2.71 -0.96 12.60
C ASP A 121 -2.44 -0.11 11.37
N VAL A 122 -3.46 0.07 10.55
CA VAL A 122 -3.38 0.83 9.29
C VAL A 122 -3.17 2.33 9.54
N ALA A 123 -3.67 2.85 10.65
CA ALA A 123 -3.57 4.26 11.00
C ALA A 123 -2.16 4.60 11.54
N GLY A 124 -1.70 3.85 12.52
CA GLY A 124 -0.37 3.99 13.12
C GLY A 124 0.74 3.46 12.23
N GLY A 125 0.44 2.50 11.35
CA GLY A 125 1.41 1.88 10.45
C GLY A 125 2.40 0.97 11.18
N HIS A 126 1.93 0.21 12.14
CA HIS A 126 2.74 -0.76 12.88
C HIS A 126 1.99 -2.09 12.99
N LEU A 127 2.71 -3.13 13.29
CA LEU A 127 2.16 -4.46 13.56
C LEU A 127 2.12 -4.65 15.07
N ASP A 128 0.92 -4.73 15.65
CA ASP A 128 0.71 -5.02 17.06
C ASP A 128 0.82 -6.52 17.30
N HIS A 129 1.57 -6.90 18.31
CA HIS A 129 1.64 -8.29 18.78
C HIS A 129 0.77 -8.44 20.05
N PRO A 130 0.08 -9.59 20.25
CA PRO A 130 -0.77 -9.81 21.44
C PRO A 130 -0.03 -9.71 22.78
N ALA A 131 1.30 -9.75 22.78
CA ALA A 131 2.15 -9.67 23.98
C ALA A 131 2.77 -8.27 24.20
N ASP A 132 2.18 -7.18 23.69
CA ASP A 132 2.63 -5.79 23.85
C ASP A 132 4.07 -5.50 23.41
N LEU A 133 4.66 -6.33 22.56
CA LEU A 133 5.97 -6.08 21.98
C LEU A 133 5.81 -5.39 20.63
N PRO A 134 6.26 -4.12 20.49
CA PRO A 134 6.27 -3.49 19.19
C PRO A 134 7.24 -4.26 18.27
N VAL A 135 6.69 -4.99 17.32
CA VAL A 135 7.51 -5.68 16.31
C VAL A 135 8.17 -4.62 15.45
N ARG A 136 9.49 -4.52 15.55
CA ARG A 136 10.29 -3.65 14.70
C ARG A 136 10.03 -3.98 13.23
N ARG A 137 10.02 -2.96 12.38
CA ARG A 137 9.83 -2.99 10.92
C ARG A 137 10.35 -4.30 10.30
N ALA A 138 9.44 -5.17 9.87
CA ALA A 138 9.83 -6.34 9.09
C ALA A 138 10.11 -5.88 7.66
N CYS A 139 11.37 -5.97 7.22
CA CYS A 139 11.71 -6.01 5.80
C CYS A 139 11.54 -7.46 5.34
N LEU A 140 10.58 -7.72 4.50
CA LEU A 140 10.38 -9.00 3.82
C LEU A 140 10.67 -8.84 2.32
#